data_d2598393d1e200626197f6a96e66c02b
#
_entry.id   d2598393d1e200626197f6a96e66c02b
#
_cell.length_a   1.000
_cell.length_b   1.000
_cell.length_c   1.000
_cell.angle_alpha   90.00
_cell.angle_beta   90.00
_cell.angle_gamma   90.00
#
_symmetry.space_group_name_H-M   'P 1'
#
loop_
_entity.id
_entity.type
_entity.pdbx_description
1 polymer ?
#
loop_
_entity_poly.entity_id
_entity_poly.type
_entity_poly.pdbx_seq_one_letter_code
_entity_poly.pdbx_strand_id
1 'polypeptide(L)'
;EAEGKVFDANRAELDEIYDKLVHNRNAQGRMLGYPNFIQLGYDRLGRNCYGQKELAAFRDQIANDLVPIIAEVKEAQRKRIGVDRLYIYDDKFRFPDGNPAPEGTAEEILAAGRRMYEELSPETKEFVDFLYDNELLDVLSREGKAPGGYCTMFEKYKAPFIFSNFNGTAGDVDVLTHEA
;
A
#
# COMPACT_ATOMS: atom_id res chain seq x y z
N GLU A 1 10.74 -11.86 13.19
CA GLU A 1 12.11 -12.13 13.73
C GLU A 1 13.15 -12.32 12.63
N ALA A 2 12.91 -13.19 11.62
CA ALA A 2 13.88 -13.46 10.56
C ALA A 2 14.16 -12.20 9.71
N GLU A 3 13.14 -11.49 9.30
CA GLU A 3 13.24 -10.24 8.53
C GLU A 3 14.02 -9.17 9.30
N GLY A 4 13.72 -8.97 10.61
CA GLY A 4 14.46 -8.03 11.45
C GLY A 4 15.95 -8.35 11.55
N LYS A 5 16.32 -9.63 11.62
CA LYS A 5 17.74 -10.05 11.63
C LYS A 5 18.47 -9.72 10.33
N VAL A 6 17.77 -9.79 9.18
CA VAL A 6 18.34 -9.40 7.88
C VAL A 6 18.66 -7.90 7.86
N PHE A 7 17.71 -7.06 8.32
CA PHE A 7 17.94 -5.62 8.42
C PHE A 7 19.06 -5.28 9.41
N ASP A 8 19.09 -5.94 10.59
CA ASP A 8 20.14 -5.69 11.58
C ASP A 8 21.53 -6.11 11.07
N ALA A 9 21.62 -7.24 10.36
CA ALA A 9 22.88 -7.72 9.79
C ALA A 9 23.43 -6.80 8.69
N ASN A 10 22.57 -6.10 7.96
CA ASN A 10 22.93 -5.22 6.84
C ASN A 10 22.80 -3.72 7.20
N ARG A 11 22.52 -3.38 8.45
CA ARG A 11 22.23 -2.00 8.88
C ARG A 11 23.28 -1.00 8.41
N ALA A 12 24.56 -1.28 8.65
CA ALA A 12 25.64 -0.35 8.31
C ALA A 12 25.71 -0.07 6.81
N GLU A 13 25.53 -1.09 5.97
CA GLU A 13 25.52 -0.94 4.52
C GLU A 13 24.28 -0.18 4.02
N LEU A 14 23.11 -0.47 4.59
CA LEU A 14 21.86 0.24 4.27
C LEU A 14 21.95 1.71 4.65
N ASP A 15 22.49 2.03 5.83
CA ASP A 15 22.71 3.41 6.28
C ASP A 15 23.66 4.17 5.35
N GLU A 16 24.77 3.53 4.93
CA GLU A 16 25.73 4.11 4.00
C GLU A 16 25.08 4.36 2.62
N ILE A 17 24.31 3.40 2.10
CA ILE A 17 23.59 3.56 0.82
C ILE A 17 22.59 4.71 0.92
N TYR A 18 21.84 4.79 2.02
CA TYR A 18 20.87 5.88 2.22
C TYR A 18 21.54 7.25 2.27
N ASP A 19 22.65 7.37 2.99
CA ASP A 19 23.44 8.61 3.06
C ASP A 19 23.97 9.04 1.67
N LYS A 20 24.51 8.08 0.90
CA LYS A 20 24.93 8.33 -0.49
C LYS A 20 23.76 8.80 -1.37
N LEU A 21 22.57 8.23 -1.21
CA LEU A 21 21.38 8.66 -1.93
C LEU A 21 20.99 10.10 -1.58
N VAL A 22 21.03 10.48 -0.30
CA VAL A 22 20.76 11.86 0.14
C VAL A 22 21.75 12.84 -0.46
N HIS A 23 23.06 12.51 -0.40
CA HIS A 23 24.11 13.33 -0.99
C HIS A 23 23.94 13.51 -2.49
N ASN A 24 23.69 12.42 -3.22
CA ASN A 24 23.46 12.44 -4.66
C ASN A 24 22.23 13.29 -5.03
N ARG A 25 21.10 13.10 -4.35
CA ARG A 25 19.89 13.89 -4.59
C ARG A 25 20.11 15.37 -4.34
N ASN A 26 20.80 15.72 -3.25
CA ASN A 26 21.16 17.13 -2.99
C ASN A 26 22.09 17.72 -4.04
N ALA A 27 23.03 16.91 -4.59
CA ALA A 27 23.85 17.35 -5.71
C ALA A 27 23.01 17.62 -6.96
N GLN A 28 22.07 16.73 -7.30
CA GLN A 28 21.13 16.94 -8.40
C GLN A 28 20.31 18.23 -8.22
N GLY A 29 19.79 18.47 -7.01
CA GLY A 29 19.09 19.71 -6.70
C GLY A 29 19.95 20.94 -7.00
N ARG A 30 21.17 20.97 -6.48
CA ARG A 30 22.11 22.08 -6.71
C ARG A 30 22.49 22.29 -8.18
N MET A 31 22.69 21.20 -8.93
CA MET A 31 22.98 21.27 -10.39
C MET A 31 21.83 21.92 -11.17
N LEU A 32 20.59 21.79 -10.69
CA LEU A 32 19.40 22.39 -11.29
C LEU A 32 19.03 23.75 -10.70
N GLY A 33 19.89 24.36 -9.86
CA GLY A 33 19.69 25.66 -9.28
C GLY A 33 18.88 25.72 -7.98
N TYR A 34 18.55 24.58 -7.39
CA TYR A 34 17.90 24.50 -6.09
C TYR A 34 18.93 24.48 -4.94
N PRO A 35 18.61 24.97 -3.74
CA PRO A 35 19.54 24.88 -2.61
C PRO A 35 19.81 23.43 -2.14
N ASN A 36 18.84 22.55 -2.34
CA ASN A 36 18.89 21.12 -2.03
C ASN A 36 17.83 20.36 -2.83
N PHE A 37 17.62 19.06 -2.54
CA PHE A 37 16.66 18.24 -3.27
C PHE A 37 15.20 18.49 -2.87
N ILE A 38 14.89 19.15 -1.76
CA ILE A 38 13.52 19.20 -1.21
C ILE A 38 12.52 19.78 -2.22
N GLN A 39 12.77 21.00 -2.72
CA GLN A 39 11.85 21.62 -3.69
C GLN A 39 11.82 20.85 -5.01
N LEU A 40 12.98 20.43 -5.51
CA LEU A 40 13.04 19.58 -6.72
C LEU A 40 12.20 18.30 -6.53
N GLY A 41 12.21 17.71 -5.34
CA GLY A 41 11.40 16.54 -5.02
C GLY A 41 9.89 16.84 -5.10
N TYR A 42 9.46 18.00 -4.65
CA TYR A 42 8.06 18.44 -4.80
C TYR A 42 7.67 18.60 -6.26
N ASP A 43 8.51 19.29 -7.03
CA ASP A 43 8.27 19.53 -8.46
C ASP A 43 8.21 18.21 -9.25
N ARG A 44 9.10 17.27 -8.95
CA ARG A 44 9.11 15.92 -9.56
C ARG A 44 7.87 15.08 -9.22
N LEU A 45 7.24 15.33 -8.09
CA LEU A 45 5.98 14.70 -7.71
C LEU A 45 4.75 15.41 -8.28
N GLY A 46 4.93 16.37 -9.19
CA GLY A 46 3.85 17.13 -9.81
C GLY A 46 3.12 18.07 -8.83
N ARG A 47 3.73 18.42 -7.70
CA ARG A 47 3.14 19.30 -6.67
C ARG A 47 3.34 20.76 -7.03
N ASN A 48 2.67 21.22 -8.10
CA ASN A 48 2.83 22.56 -8.67
C ASN A 48 1.87 23.59 -8.08
N CYS A 49 0.76 23.16 -7.45
CA CYS A 49 -0.27 24.03 -6.92
C CYS A 49 -0.20 24.20 -5.39
N TYR A 50 0.65 23.45 -4.71
CA TYR A 50 0.87 23.48 -3.27
C TYR A 50 2.30 23.08 -2.93
N GLY A 51 2.80 23.52 -1.79
CA GLY A 51 4.19 23.33 -1.39
C GLY A 51 4.34 22.77 0.02
N GLN A 52 5.53 22.99 0.56
CA GLN A 52 5.90 22.48 1.89
C GLN A 52 5.00 23.01 3.00
N LYS A 53 4.56 24.28 2.89
CA LYS A 53 3.73 24.95 3.90
C LYS A 53 2.35 24.30 4.02
N GLU A 54 1.69 24.08 2.90
CA GLU A 54 0.36 23.46 2.84
C GLU A 54 0.44 22.01 3.33
N LEU A 55 1.47 21.28 2.94
CA LEU A 55 1.69 19.90 3.42
C LEU A 55 2.11 19.85 4.90
N ALA A 56 2.79 20.88 5.42
CA ALA A 56 3.07 20.94 6.86
C ALA A 56 1.76 21.04 7.65
N ALA A 57 0.84 21.94 7.24
CA ALA A 57 -0.46 22.07 7.87
C ALA A 57 -1.27 20.75 7.82
N PHE A 58 -1.25 20.06 6.70
CA PHE A 58 -1.90 18.74 6.56
C PHE A 58 -1.30 17.69 7.52
N ARG A 59 0.04 17.63 7.62
CA ARG A 59 0.71 16.72 8.57
C ARG A 59 0.40 17.07 10.02
N ASP A 60 0.33 18.36 10.34
CA ASP A 60 -0.01 18.84 11.69
C ASP A 60 -1.46 18.43 12.07
N GLN A 61 -2.40 18.51 11.13
CA GLN A 61 -3.76 18.00 11.34
C GLN A 61 -3.76 16.48 11.58
N ILE A 62 -3.02 15.71 10.78
CA ILE A 62 -2.89 14.26 11.03
C ILE A 62 -2.33 13.99 12.42
N ALA A 63 -1.25 14.67 12.79
CA ALA A 63 -0.58 14.46 14.08
C ALA A 63 -1.47 14.85 15.28
N ASN A 64 -2.22 15.92 15.16
CA ASN A 64 -3.00 16.46 16.27
C ASN A 64 -4.42 15.89 16.35
N ASP A 65 -5.03 15.56 15.22
CA ASP A 65 -6.43 15.15 15.15
C ASP A 65 -6.60 13.65 14.92
N LEU A 66 -5.83 13.06 14.00
CA LEU A 66 -6.00 11.65 13.64
C LEU A 66 -5.19 10.69 14.52
N VAL A 67 -3.93 11.03 14.82
CA VAL A 67 -3.04 10.15 15.61
C VAL A 67 -3.61 9.83 16.99
N PRO A 68 -4.21 10.78 17.76
CA PRO A 68 -4.84 10.45 19.03
C PRO A 68 -5.98 9.44 18.91
N ILE A 69 -6.83 9.55 17.88
CA ILE A 69 -7.93 8.61 17.62
C ILE A 69 -7.37 7.21 17.31
N ILE A 70 -6.34 7.14 16.46
CA ILE A 70 -5.69 5.86 16.16
C ILE A 70 -5.03 5.26 17.39
N ALA A 71 -4.46 6.07 18.28
CA ALA A 71 -3.90 5.59 19.54
C ALA A 71 -4.97 4.91 20.42
N GLU A 72 -6.18 5.45 20.49
CA GLU A 72 -7.30 4.83 21.19
C GLU A 72 -7.73 3.50 20.55
N VAL A 73 -7.80 3.44 19.21
CA VAL A 73 -8.08 2.22 18.45
C VAL A 73 -7.02 1.14 18.72
N LYS A 74 -5.74 1.54 18.75
CA LYS A 74 -4.63 0.64 19.07
C LYS A 74 -4.66 0.16 20.52
N GLU A 75 -5.03 1.02 21.47
CA GLU A 75 -5.21 0.63 22.87
C GLU A 75 -6.38 -0.36 23.04
N ALA A 76 -7.47 -0.16 22.31
CA ALA A 76 -8.57 -1.12 22.29
C ALA A 76 -8.16 -2.47 21.68
N GLN A 77 -7.34 -2.46 20.61
CA GLN A 77 -6.75 -3.66 20.03
C GLN A 77 -5.85 -4.38 21.07
N ARG A 78 -4.94 -3.65 21.71
CA ARG A 78 -4.04 -4.19 22.73
C ARG A 78 -4.81 -4.94 23.82
N LYS A 79 -5.87 -4.30 24.36
CA LYS A 79 -6.72 -4.91 25.39
C LYS A 79 -7.45 -6.16 24.89
N ARG A 80 -7.97 -6.11 23.66
CA ARG A 80 -8.72 -7.21 23.06
C ARG A 80 -7.86 -8.45 22.85
N ILE A 81 -6.60 -8.27 22.36
CA ILE A 81 -5.68 -9.40 22.15
C ILE A 81 -4.90 -9.81 23.41
N GLY A 82 -5.06 -9.06 24.53
CA GLY A 82 -4.53 -9.44 25.84
C GLY A 82 -3.02 -9.32 26.00
N VAL A 83 -2.38 -8.36 25.30
CA VAL A 83 -0.94 -8.13 25.41
C VAL A 83 -0.61 -6.89 26.25
N ASP A 84 0.54 -6.89 26.93
CA ASP A 84 0.98 -5.75 27.73
C ASP A 84 1.39 -4.54 26.86
N ARG A 85 1.94 -4.81 25.68
CA ARG A 85 2.37 -3.81 24.72
C ARG A 85 2.16 -4.32 23.30
N LEU A 86 1.70 -3.45 22.40
CA LEU A 86 1.69 -3.72 20.95
C LEU A 86 3.09 -3.51 20.36
N TYR A 87 3.53 -4.48 19.58
CA TYR A 87 4.71 -4.40 18.73
C TYR A 87 4.30 -4.32 17.27
N ILE A 88 5.24 -4.00 16.39
CA ILE A 88 4.97 -3.88 14.95
C ILE A 88 4.39 -5.16 14.33
N TYR A 89 4.78 -6.31 14.85
CA TYR A 89 4.26 -7.61 14.39
C TYR A 89 2.84 -7.93 14.89
N ASP A 90 2.34 -7.21 15.92
CA ASP A 90 0.96 -7.33 16.40
C ASP A 90 -0.01 -6.44 15.62
N ASP A 91 0.50 -5.56 14.76
CA ASP A 91 -0.30 -4.51 14.10
C ASP A 91 -1.49 -5.08 13.34
N LYS A 92 -1.29 -6.18 12.63
CA LYS A 92 -2.33 -6.86 11.85
C LYS A 92 -3.10 -7.92 12.63
N PHE A 93 -2.69 -8.26 13.86
CA PHE A 93 -3.36 -9.24 14.70
C PHE A 93 -4.48 -8.57 15.50
N ARG A 94 -5.73 -8.77 15.09
CA ARG A 94 -6.88 -8.02 15.61
C ARG A 94 -7.69 -8.78 16.68
N PHE A 95 -7.74 -10.11 16.59
CA PHE A 95 -8.55 -10.96 17.47
C PHE A 95 -7.76 -12.19 17.92
N PRO A 96 -7.93 -12.64 19.21
CA PRO A 96 -7.19 -13.78 19.77
C PRO A 96 -7.43 -15.10 19.04
N ASP A 97 -8.64 -15.28 18.49
CA ASP A 97 -9.09 -16.46 17.75
C ASP A 97 -8.85 -16.38 16.25
N GLY A 98 -8.16 -15.35 15.81
CA GLY A 98 -7.81 -15.10 14.41
C GLY A 98 -8.59 -13.93 13.80
N ASN A 99 -8.00 -13.31 12.80
CA ASN A 99 -8.67 -12.26 12.05
C ASN A 99 -9.78 -12.84 11.16
N PRO A 100 -10.85 -12.08 10.89
CA PRO A 100 -11.79 -12.44 9.84
C PRO A 100 -11.07 -12.72 8.53
N ALA A 101 -11.47 -13.78 7.86
CA ALA A 101 -11.00 -14.13 6.53
C ALA A 101 -12.21 -14.21 5.58
N PRO A 102 -12.04 -13.97 4.28
CA PRO A 102 -13.11 -14.18 3.32
C PRO A 102 -13.48 -15.66 3.29
N GLU A 103 -14.76 -15.94 3.08
CA GLU A 103 -15.23 -17.29 2.86
C GLU A 103 -15.13 -17.68 1.38
N GLY A 104 -14.76 -18.94 1.10
CA GLY A 104 -14.66 -19.49 -0.24
C GLY A 104 -13.25 -19.52 -0.81
N THR A 105 -13.17 -20.02 -2.03
CA THR A 105 -11.93 -20.07 -2.82
C THR A 105 -11.59 -18.70 -3.41
N ALA A 106 -10.37 -18.54 -3.93
CA ALA A 106 -9.96 -17.32 -4.62
C ALA A 106 -10.88 -17.01 -5.81
N GLU A 107 -11.32 -18.04 -6.54
CA GLU A 107 -12.26 -17.90 -7.66
C GLU A 107 -13.63 -17.41 -7.20
N GLU A 108 -14.12 -17.87 -6.05
CA GLU A 108 -15.39 -17.43 -5.47
C GLU A 108 -15.30 -15.97 -4.99
N ILE A 109 -14.16 -15.57 -4.39
CA ILE A 109 -13.88 -14.19 -3.99
C ILE A 109 -13.85 -13.29 -5.24
N LEU A 110 -13.15 -13.69 -6.30
CA LEU A 110 -13.13 -12.96 -7.57
C LEU A 110 -14.52 -12.82 -8.17
N ALA A 111 -15.30 -13.91 -8.21
CA ALA A 111 -16.67 -13.87 -8.71
C ALA A 111 -17.59 -12.96 -7.87
N ALA A 112 -17.39 -12.93 -6.54
CA ALA A 112 -18.11 -12.02 -5.66
C ALA A 112 -17.72 -10.55 -5.94
N GLY A 113 -16.43 -10.27 -6.13
CA GLY A 113 -15.94 -8.95 -6.50
C GLY A 113 -16.50 -8.47 -7.85
N ARG A 114 -16.51 -9.33 -8.87
CA ARG A 114 -17.13 -9.02 -10.16
C ARG A 114 -18.60 -8.60 -9.98
N ARG A 115 -19.40 -9.40 -9.26
CA ARG A 115 -20.81 -9.07 -8.99
C ARG A 115 -20.98 -7.75 -8.25
N MET A 116 -20.13 -7.48 -7.25
CA MET A 116 -20.15 -6.22 -6.51
C MET A 116 -19.99 -5.00 -7.43
N TYR A 117 -19.03 -5.04 -8.33
CA TYR A 117 -18.80 -3.96 -9.29
C TYR A 117 -19.89 -3.88 -10.37
N GLU A 118 -20.44 -5.02 -10.81
CA GLU A 118 -21.57 -5.06 -11.75
C GLU A 118 -22.84 -4.41 -11.16
N GLU A 119 -23.06 -4.54 -9.85
CA GLU A 119 -24.22 -3.98 -9.15
C GLU A 119 -24.04 -2.50 -8.78
N LEU A 120 -22.78 -2.01 -8.74
CA LEU A 120 -22.47 -0.65 -8.29
C LEU A 120 -22.93 0.42 -9.30
N SER A 121 -22.59 0.26 -10.57
CA SER A 121 -23.08 1.12 -11.68
C SER A 121 -22.86 0.44 -13.03
N PRO A 122 -23.56 0.91 -14.09
CA PRO A 122 -23.30 0.45 -15.46
C PRO A 122 -21.85 0.64 -15.91
N GLU A 123 -21.21 1.75 -15.50
CA GLU A 123 -19.84 2.08 -15.87
C GLU A 123 -18.83 1.14 -15.18
N THR A 124 -19.03 0.85 -13.90
CA THR A 124 -18.18 -0.11 -13.18
C THR A 124 -18.40 -1.53 -13.67
N LYS A 125 -19.62 -1.88 -14.09
CA LYS A 125 -19.91 -3.15 -14.76
C LYS A 125 -19.11 -3.29 -16.04
N GLU A 126 -19.20 -2.31 -16.95
CA GLU A 126 -18.44 -2.32 -18.21
C GLU A 126 -16.94 -2.48 -17.96
N PHE A 127 -16.41 -1.74 -16.99
CA PHE A 127 -14.99 -1.81 -16.61
C PHE A 127 -14.59 -3.17 -16.08
N VAL A 128 -15.33 -3.72 -15.12
CA VAL A 128 -14.98 -5.01 -14.51
C VAL A 128 -15.16 -6.16 -15.49
N ASP A 129 -16.20 -6.15 -16.32
CA ASP A 129 -16.39 -7.13 -17.38
C ASP A 129 -15.21 -7.13 -18.35
N PHE A 130 -14.73 -5.94 -18.76
CA PHE A 130 -13.55 -5.82 -19.60
C PHE A 130 -12.30 -6.46 -18.95
N LEU A 131 -12.09 -6.24 -17.64
CA LEU A 131 -10.96 -6.83 -16.90
C LEU A 131 -11.01 -8.37 -16.90
N TYR A 132 -12.19 -8.93 -16.61
CA TYR A 132 -12.36 -10.37 -16.49
C TYR A 132 -12.38 -11.07 -17.85
N ASP A 133 -13.07 -10.52 -18.83
CA ASP A 133 -13.22 -11.12 -20.14
C ASP A 133 -11.92 -11.10 -20.97
N ASN A 134 -10.98 -10.20 -20.61
CA ASN A 134 -9.65 -10.12 -21.24
C ASN A 134 -8.52 -10.68 -20.36
N GLU A 135 -8.84 -11.37 -19.25
CA GLU A 135 -7.84 -11.99 -18.34
C GLU A 135 -6.79 -10.98 -17.81
N LEU A 136 -7.22 -9.76 -17.48
CA LEU A 136 -6.35 -8.68 -17.03
C LEU A 136 -6.09 -8.68 -15.51
N LEU A 137 -6.31 -9.81 -14.84
CA LEU A 137 -6.13 -10.05 -13.41
C LEU A 137 -5.20 -11.24 -13.19
N ASP A 138 -3.96 -11.00 -12.73
CA ASP A 138 -3.06 -12.06 -12.24
C ASP A 138 -2.95 -11.94 -10.72
N VAL A 139 -3.93 -12.46 -10.01
CA VAL A 139 -4.04 -12.27 -8.56
C VAL A 139 -3.70 -13.51 -7.74
N LEU A 140 -3.62 -14.71 -8.35
CA LEU A 140 -3.36 -15.94 -7.61
C LEU A 140 -1.87 -16.09 -7.27
N SER A 141 -1.58 -16.50 -6.03
CA SER A 141 -0.23 -16.83 -5.61
C SER A 141 0.26 -18.10 -6.29
N ARG A 142 1.53 -18.15 -6.68
CA ARG A 142 2.22 -19.34 -7.19
C ARG A 142 3.72 -19.28 -6.92
N GLU A 143 4.37 -20.42 -6.95
CA GLU A 143 5.82 -20.51 -6.79
C GLU A 143 6.56 -19.67 -7.85
N GLY A 144 7.58 -18.94 -7.42
CA GLY A 144 8.38 -18.05 -8.28
C GLY A 144 7.73 -16.73 -8.66
N LYS A 145 6.48 -16.46 -8.26
CA LYS A 145 5.82 -15.17 -8.49
C LYS A 145 6.38 -14.10 -7.55
N ALA A 146 6.65 -12.91 -8.07
CA ALA A 146 7.12 -11.78 -7.26
C ALA A 146 6.08 -11.40 -6.20
N PRO A 147 6.51 -11.06 -4.96
CA PRO A 147 5.59 -10.61 -3.91
C PRO A 147 5.03 -9.21 -4.20
N GLY A 148 3.96 -8.88 -3.48
CA GLY A 148 3.29 -7.57 -3.57
C GLY A 148 2.10 -7.56 -4.51
N GLY A 149 1.59 -6.37 -4.77
CA GLY A 149 0.46 -6.11 -5.66
C GLY A 149 0.59 -4.73 -6.29
N TYR A 150 0.01 -4.54 -7.45
CA TYR A 150 -0.09 -3.26 -8.14
C TYR A 150 -1.18 -3.30 -9.21
N CYS A 151 -1.72 -2.13 -9.53
CA CYS A 151 -2.44 -1.88 -10.76
C CYS A 151 -1.56 -1.05 -11.71
N THR A 152 -1.60 -1.35 -12.99
CA THR A 152 -0.91 -0.57 -14.03
C THR A 152 -1.79 -0.42 -15.27
N MET A 153 -1.44 0.51 -16.14
CA MET A 153 -2.14 0.77 -17.40
C MET A 153 -1.24 0.44 -18.59
N PHE A 154 -1.74 -0.36 -19.50
CA PHE A 154 -1.13 -0.52 -20.82
C PHE A 154 -1.72 0.54 -21.78
N GLU A 155 -1.12 1.71 -21.82
CA GLU A 155 -1.61 2.90 -22.50
C GLU A 155 -2.00 2.65 -23.98
N LYS A 156 -1.17 1.89 -24.71
CA LYS A 156 -1.43 1.54 -26.11
C LYS A 156 -2.74 0.79 -26.30
N TYR A 157 -3.10 -0.05 -25.34
CA TYR A 157 -4.29 -0.91 -25.39
C TYR A 157 -5.45 -0.36 -24.58
N LYS A 158 -5.23 0.74 -23.85
CA LYS A 158 -6.19 1.30 -22.87
C LYS A 158 -6.71 0.23 -21.91
N ALA A 159 -5.82 -0.67 -21.51
CA ALA A 159 -6.13 -1.84 -20.69
C ALA A 159 -5.42 -1.73 -19.35
N PRO A 160 -6.14 -1.67 -18.23
CA PRO A 160 -5.56 -1.83 -16.89
C PRO A 160 -5.17 -3.29 -16.68
N PHE A 161 -4.22 -3.53 -15.76
CA PHE A 161 -3.81 -4.86 -15.36
C PHE A 161 -3.55 -4.88 -13.86
N ILE A 162 -4.15 -5.85 -13.17
CA ILE A 162 -4.01 -6.03 -11.73
C ILE A 162 -3.14 -7.25 -11.46
N PHE A 163 -2.06 -7.04 -10.70
CA PHE A 163 -1.18 -8.07 -10.20
C PHE A 163 -1.29 -8.13 -8.68
N SER A 164 -1.40 -9.33 -8.12
CA SER A 164 -1.43 -9.54 -6.66
C SER A 164 -1.03 -10.96 -6.29
N ASN A 165 -1.12 -11.31 -5.00
CA ASN A 165 -0.81 -12.61 -4.46
C ASN A 165 -1.85 -12.98 -3.40
N PHE A 166 -3.01 -13.46 -3.80
CA PHE A 166 -4.07 -13.92 -2.90
C PHE A 166 -3.56 -15.06 -2.00
N ASN A 167 -3.88 -14.99 -0.72
CA ASN A 167 -3.40 -15.89 0.31
C ASN A 167 -4.49 -16.35 1.30
N GLY A 168 -5.77 -16.08 1.01
CA GLY A 168 -6.90 -16.46 1.84
C GLY A 168 -7.17 -15.54 3.04
N THR A 169 -6.59 -14.35 3.06
CA THR A 169 -6.81 -13.36 4.13
C THR A 169 -7.74 -12.22 3.69
N ALA A 170 -8.19 -11.40 4.64
CA ALA A 170 -8.95 -10.19 4.35
C ALA A 170 -8.21 -9.23 3.38
N GLY A 171 -6.88 -9.33 3.32
CA GLY A 171 -6.07 -8.58 2.38
C GLY A 171 -6.40 -8.86 0.90
N ASP A 172 -6.92 -10.03 0.56
CA ASP A 172 -7.34 -10.35 -0.81
C ASP A 172 -8.54 -9.49 -1.22
N VAL A 173 -9.48 -9.26 -0.30
CA VAL A 173 -10.64 -8.37 -0.52
C VAL A 173 -10.18 -6.92 -0.59
N ASP A 174 -9.25 -6.50 0.30
CA ASP A 174 -8.69 -5.16 0.29
C ASP A 174 -8.00 -4.87 -1.05
N VAL A 175 -7.20 -5.80 -1.58
CA VAL A 175 -6.55 -5.65 -2.89
C VAL A 175 -7.58 -5.54 -4.00
N LEU A 176 -8.60 -6.41 -4.02
CA LEU A 176 -9.62 -6.40 -5.07
C LEU A 176 -10.40 -5.07 -5.11
N THR A 177 -10.65 -4.46 -3.94
CA THR A 177 -11.36 -3.19 -3.85
C THR A 177 -10.46 -1.96 -4.01
N HIS A 178 -9.15 -2.10 -3.81
CA HIS A 178 -8.18 -1.01 -3.91
C HIS A 178 -7.61 -0.87 -5.33
N GLU A 179 -7.29 -2.00 -5.99
CA GLU A 179 -6.61 -2.00 -7.29
C GLU A 179 -7.59 -1.92 -8.47
N ALA A 180 -8.84 -2.32 -8.29
CA ALA A 180 -9.88 -2.15 -9.29
C ALA A 180 -10.59 -0.79 -9.15
#